data_0cd799288eda1a6bde66ab69553dbc0c
#
_entry.id   0cd799288eda1a6bde66ab69553dbc0c
#
_cell.length_a   1.000
_cell.length_b   1.000
_cell.length_c   1.000
_cell.angle_alpha   90.00
_cell.angle_beta   90.00
_cell.angle_gamma   90.00
#
_symmetry.space_group_name_H-M   'P 1'
#
loop_
_entity.id
_entity.type
_entity.pdbx_description
1 polymer ?
#
loop_
_entity_poly.entity_id
_entity_poly.type
_entity_poly.pdbx_seq_one_letter_code
_entity_poly.pdbx_strand_id
1 'polypeptide(L)'
;MEPQQGITVLTTGGTIDKQYFDALSQYQITDTIVARLLEVARVKLPFEIVEVLRKDSLELNDDDRARLVAAARAARFDRIVITHGTDTMTTSAAALAAVQGRTIVLVGALTPARFAESDASFNLGMAFAAA
;
A
#
# COMPACT_ATOMS: atom_id res chain seq x y z
N MET A 1 -24.07 -11.21 13.78
CA MET A 1 -23.02 -10.19 13.98
C MET A 1 -22.56 -9.72 12.60
N GLU A 2 -22.76 -8.45 12.31
CA GLU A 2 -22.31 -7.91 11.05
C GLU A 2 -20.78 -7.90 10.99
N PRO A 3 -20.17 -8.27 9.84
CA PRO A 3 -18.74 -8.16 9.72
C PRO A 3 -18.31 -6.69 9.88
N GLN A 4 -17.27 -6.46 10.65
CA GLN A 4 -16.73 -5.14 10.85
C GLN A 4 -16.25 -4.58 9.51
N GLN A 5 -16.78 -3.45 9.11
CA GLN A 5 -16.34 -2.78 7.88
C GLN A 5 -15.06 -2.02 8.14
N GLY A 6 -14.07 -2.26 7.32
CA GLY A 6 -12.79 -1.60 7.41
C GLY A 6 -11.95 -1.91 6.19
N ILE A 7 -10.75 -1.37 6.17
CA ILE A 7 -9.79 -1.56 5.07
C ILE A 7 -8.46 -2.04 5.64
N THR A 8 -7.91 -3.09 5.06
CA THR A 8 -6.53 -3.48 5.30
C THR A 8 -5.65 -2.83 4.23
N VAL A 9 -4.63 -2.10 4.66
CA VAL A 9 -3.61 -1.55 3.76
C VAL A 9 -2.38 -2.42 3.86
N LEU A 10 -1.97 -3.00 2.73
CA LEU A 10 -0.73 -3.75 2.62
C LEU A 10 0.28 -2.86 1.91
N THR A 11 1.44 -2.65 2.53
CA THR A 11 2.48 -1.82 1.92
C THR A 11 3.62 -2.68 1.40
N THR A 12 4.12 -2.33 0.22
CA THR A 12 5.21 -3.04 -0.43
C THR A 12 6.43 -2.16 -0.71
N GLY A 13 6.37 -0.89 -0.35
CA GLY A 13 7.36 0.11 -0.74
C GLY A 13 6.90 0.87 -1.99
N GLY A 14 7.79 1.03 -2.96
CA GLY A 14 7.51 1.78 -4.17
C GLY A 14 7.68 3.29 -4.01
N THR A 15 7.45 4.03 -5.08
CA THR A 15 7.69 5.48 -5.12
C THR A 15 6.85 6.24 -4.09
N ILE A 16 5.62 5.80 -3.84
CA ILE A 16 4.73 6.46 -2.88
C ILE A 16 5.36 6.60 -1.49
N ASP A 17 6.11 5.58 -1.06
CA ASP A 17 6.77 5.54 0.25
C ASP A 17 8.24 5.95 0.20
N LYS A 18 8.72 6.39 -0.95
CA LYS A 18 10.14 6.70 -1.11
C LYS A 18 10.55 7.89 -0.26
N GLN A 19 11.67 7.72 0.42
CA GLN A 19 12.28 8.74 1.24
C GLN A 19 13.67 9.05 0.72
N TYR A 20 14.02 10.33 0.70
CA TYR A 20 15.37 10.76 0.40
C TYR A 20 16.09 10.99 1.72
N PHE A 21 17.17 10.24 1.92
CA PHE A 21 18.10 10.50 3.00
C PHE A 21 19.20 11.37 2.45
N ASP A 22 19.44 12.53 3.04
CA ASP A 22 20.71 13.17 2.79
C ASP A 22 21.78 12.49 3.68
N ALA A 23 23.04 12.66 3.31
CA ALA A 23 24.15 11.98 4.00
C ALA A 23 24.30 12.37 5.48
N LEU A 24 23.58 13.37 5.94
CA LEU A 24 23.64 13.91 7.30
C LEU A 24 22.43 13.51 8.14
N SER A 25 21.34 13.05 7.51
CA SER A 25 20.18 12.60 8.25
C SER A 25 20.28 11.11 8.50
N GLN A 26 20.67 10.74 9.69
CA GLN A 26 20.60 9.35 10.14
C GLN A 26 19.16 8.91 10.46
N TYR A 27 18.20 9.58 9.90
CA TYR A 27 16.80 9.28 10.14
C TYR A 27 16.40 8.07 9.33
N GLN A 28 16.25 6.95 10.00
CA GLN A 28 15.52 5.82 9.44
C GLN A 28 14.07 6.00 9.83
N ILE A 29 13.25 6.45 8.89
CA ILE A 29 11.81 6.40 9.11
C ILE A 29 11.39 4.98 8.84
N THR A 30 10.91 4.31 9.88
CA THR A 30 10.47 2.93 9.82
C THR A 30 9.02 2.80 9.39
N ASP A 31 8.27 3.91 9.39
CA ASP A 31 6.82 3.87 9.15
C ASP A 31 6.48 4.31 7.73
N THR A 32 5.49 3.65 7.15
CA THR A 32 4.94 4.05 5.87
C THR A 32 4.30 5.43 5.95
N ILE A 33 4.44 6.21 4.88
CA ILE A 33 3.76 7.49 4.75
C ILE A 33 2.23 7.36 4.72
N VAL A 34 1.73 6.17 4.42
CA VAL A 34 0.28 5.91 4.36
C VAL A 34 -0.41 6.27 5.68
N ALA A 35 0.19 5.88 6.81
CA ALA A 35 -0.37 6.21 8.12
C ALA A 35 -0.56 7.72 8.28
N ARG A 36 0.42 8.51 7.85
CA ARG A 36 0.37 9.96 7.92
C ARG A 36 -0.72 10.54 6.99
N LEU A 37 -0.82 10.01 5.78
CA LEU A 37 -1.83 10.47 4.82
C LEU A 37 -3.25 10.20 5.34
N LEU A 38 -3.48 9.05 5.94
CA LEU A 38 -4.78 8.70 6.51
C LEU A 38 -5.12 9.58 7.73
N GLU A 39 -4.12 9.91 8.54
CA GLU A 39 -4.28 10.81 9.68
C GLU A 39 -4.65 12.22 9.21
N VAL A 40 -3.94 12.75 8.23
CA VAL A 40 -4.21 14.08 7.66
C VAL A 40 -5.60 14.13 7.04
N ALA A 41 -6.00 13.07 6.35
CA ALA A 41 -7.31 12.97 5.73
C ALA A 41 -8.44 12.73 6.75
N ARG A 42 -8.10 12.50 8.01
CA ARG A 42 -9.07 12.22 9.10
C ARG A 42 -9.99 11.06 8.78
N VAL A 43 -9.41 10.00 8.26
CA VAL A 43 -10.15 8.77 7.96
C VAL A 43 -10.70 8.17 9.25
N LYS A 44 -12.00 7.96 9.30
CA LYS A 44 -12.69 7.40 10.46
C LYS A 44 -13.03 5.92 10.32
N LEU A 45 -13.02 5.42 9.10
CA LEU A 45 -13.21 4.00 8.84
C LEU A 45 -12.11 3.20 9.53
N PRO A 46 -12.43 2.11 10.25
CA PRO A 46 -11.38 1.24 10.80
C PRO A 46 -10.43 0.77 9.71
N PHE A 47 -9.13 0.81 10.01
CA PHE A 47 -8.13 0.31 9.08
C PHE A 47 -6.97 -0.33 9.87
N GLU A 48 -6.28 -1.23 9.20
CA GLU A 48 -4.98 -1.73 9.64
C GLU A 48 -3.97 -1.53 8.53
N ILE A 49 -2.72 -1.31 8.90
CA ILE A 49 -1.61 -1.20 7.96
C ILE A 49 -0.64 -2.32 8.26
N VAL A 50 -0.36 -3.14 7.25
CA VAL A 50 0.59 -4.25 7.36
C VAL A 50 1.69 -4.04 6.33
N GLU A 51 2.92 -3.91 6.81
CA GLU A 51 4.09 -3.85 5.93
C GLU A 51 4.45 -5.26 5.50
N VAL A 52 4.30 -5.55 4.21
CA VAL A 52 4.63 -6.86 3.67
C VAL A 52 6.09 -6.90 3.24
N LEU A 53 6.53 -5.85 2.54
CA LEU A 53 7.91 -5.70 2.09
C LEU A 53 8.20 -4.24 1.76
N ARG A 54 9.50 -3.93 1.52
CA ARG A 54 9.97 -2.59 1.14
C ARG A 54 10.93 -2.71 -0.04
N LYS A 55 10.37 -2.75 -1.24
CA LYS A 55 11.17 -2.88 -2.46
C LYS A 55 10.61 -2.01 -3.55
N ASP A 56 11.48 -1.56 -4.47
CA ASP A 56 11.03 -1.06 -5.76
C ASP A 56 10.35 -2.20 -6.52
N SER A 57 9.31 -1.89 -7.27
CA SER A 57 8.57 -2.92 -7.99
C SER A 57 9.41 -3.66 -9.03
N LEU A 58 10.46 -3.04 -9.54
CA LEU A 58 11.42 -3.69 -10.42
C LEU A 58 12.21 -4.81 -9.74
N GLU A 59 12.32 -4.77 -8.41
CA GLU A 59 13.06 -5.76 -7.62
C GLU A 59 12.16 -6.88 -7.08
N LEU A 60 10.86 -6.80 -7.32
CA LEU A 60 9.93 -7.81 -6.84
C LEU A 60 10.07 -9.10 -7.64
N ASN A 61 10.14 -10.22 -6.92
CA ASN A 61 10.22 -11.55 -7.50
C ASN A 61 8.96 -12.37 -7.15
N ASP A 62 8.93 -13.61 -7.61
CA ASP A 62 7.77 -14.49 -7.39
C ASP A 62 7.55 -14.80 -5.90
N ASP A 63 8.62 -14.92 -5.12
CA ASP A 63 8.51 -15.14 -3.68
C ASP A 63 7.88 -13.93 -2.98
N ASP A 64 8.25 -12.73 -3.39
CA ASP A 64 7.67 -11.49 -2.86
C ASP A 64 6.18 -11.43 -3.16
N ARG A 65 5.77 -11.79 -4.38
CA ARG A 65 4.36 -11.81 -4.78
C ARG A 65 3.59 -12.90 -4.04
N ALA A 66 4.21 -14.04 -3.79
CA ALA A 66 3.60 -15.08 -2.97
C ALA A 66 3.35 -14.61 -1.53
N ARG A 67 4.29 -13.85 -0.96
CA ARG A 67 4.11 -13.23 0.36
C ARG A 67 2.95 -12.23 0.36
N LEU A 68 2.83 -11.46 -0.70
CA LEU A 68 1.74 -10.49 -0.86
C LEU A 68 0.38 -11.20 -0.95
N VAL A 69 0.31 -12.27 -1.72
CA VAL A 69 -0.91 -13.09 -1.82
C VAL A 69 -1.28 -13.67 -0.46
N ALA A 70 -0.31 -14.21 0.28
CA ALA A 70 -0.55 -14.74 1.62
C ALA A 70 -1.06 -13.67 2.58
N ALA A 71 -0.47 -12.47 2.53
CA ALA A 71 -0.91 -11.34 3.35
C ALA A 71 -2.35 -10.90 3.00
N ALA A 72 -2.70 -10.90 1.72
CA ALA A 72 -4.05 -10.56 1.28
C ALA A 72 -5.08 -11.59 1.78
N ARG A 73 -4.72 -12.87 1.78
CA ARG A 73 -5.59 -13.92 2.32
C ARG A 73 -5.75 -13.83 3.83
N ALA A 74 -4.73 -13.38 4.54
CA ALA A 74 -4.72 -13.25 5.99
C ALA A 74 -5.24 -11.90 6.50
N ALA A 75 -5.56 -10.97 5.61
CA ALA A 75 -5.98 -9.63 5.99
C ALA A 75 -7.23 -9.64 6.88
N ARG A 76 -7.23 -8.76 7.86
CA ARG A 76 -8.34 -8.63 8.81
C ARG A 76 -9.65 -8.25 8.13
N PHE A 77 -9.58 -7.36 7.14
CA PHE A 77 -10.75 -6.87 6.42
C PHE A 77 -10.77 -7.42 4.99
N ASP A 78 -11.97 -7.57 4.44
CA ASP A 78 -12.14 -8.08 3.09
C ASP A 78 -11.82 -7.06 2.00
N ARG A 79 -11.79 -5.77 2.37
CA ARG A 79 -11.41 -4.68 1.49
C ARG A 79 -9.95 -4.35 1.72
N ILE A 80 -9.17 -4.43 0.64
CA ILE A 80 -7.71 -4.33 0.73
C ILE A 80 -7.22 -3.28 -0.25
N VAL A 81 -6.39 -2.37 0.26
CA VAL A 81 -5.63 -1.43 -0.56
C VAL A 81 -4.17 -1.81 -0.47
N ILE A 82 -3.50 -1.95 -1.60
CA ILE A 82 -2.09 -2.32 -1.65
C ILE A 82 -1.31 -1.17 -2.29
N THR A 83 -0.37 -0.60 -1.54
CA THR A 83 0.56 0.37 -2.12
C THR A 83 1.70 -0.37 -2.82
N HIS A 84 2.01 0.05 -4.03
CA HIS A 84 2.91 -0.70 -4.91
C HIS A 84 3.59 0.25 -5.89
N GLY A 85 4.82 -0.06 -6.26
CA GLY A 85 5.46 0.65 -7.36
C GLY A 85 4.76 0.40 -8.69
N THR A 86 4.82 1.36 -9.59
CA THR A 86 4.02 1.32 -10.82
C THR A 86 4.60 0.41 -11.90
N ASP A 87 5.89 0.06 -11.83
CA ASP A 87 6.57 -0.65 -12.93
C ASP A 87 6.04 -2.07 -13.15
N THR A 88 5.75 -2.81 -12.06
CA THR A 88 5.27 -4.20 -12.15
C THR A 88 3.95 -4.42 -11.43
N MET A 89 3.18 -3.36 -11.25
CA MET A 89 1.88 -3.43 -10.55
C MET A 89 0.94 -4.44 -11.19
N THR A 90 0.89 -4.48 -12.53
CA THR A 90 0.02 -5.41 -13.26
C THR A 90 0.45 -6.87 -13.09
N THR A 91 1.75 -7.13 -12.92
CA THR A 91 2.24 -8.47 -12.65
C THR A 91 1.78 -8.96 -11.28
N SER A 92 1.86 -8.09 -10.27
CA SER A 92 1.35 -8.40 -8.93
C SER A 92 -0.17 -8.55 -8.92
N ALA A 93 -0.88 -7.74 -9.70
CA ALA A 93 -2.32 -7.86 -9.84
C ALA A 93 -2.73 -9.23 -10.40
N ALA A 94 -1.98 -9.74 -11.38
CA ALA A 94 -2.22 -11.07 -11.93
C ALA A 94 -2.05 -12.17 -10.86
N ALA A 95 -1.03 -12.06 -10.02
CA ALA A 95 -0.83 -13.00 -8.91
C ALA A 95 -1.97 -12.91 -7.88
N LEU A 96 -2.43 -11.71 -7.58
CA LEU A 96 -3.50 -11.47 -6.61
C LEU A 96 -4.88 -11.91 -7.12
N ALA A 97 -5.04 -12.12 -8.40
CA ALA A 97 -6.31 -12.60 -8.97
C ALA A 97 -6.72 -13.96 -8.42
N ALA A 98 -5.79 -14.73 -7.86
CA ALA A 98 -6.08 -16.01 -7.21
C ALA A 98 -6.76 -15.88 -5.85
N VAL A 99 -6.73 -14.68 -5.25
CA VAL A 99 -7.35 -14.43 -3.93
C VAL A 99 -8.85 -14.26 -4.11
N GLN A 100 -9.62 -15.07 -3.43
CA GLN A 100 -11.09 -15.03 -3.52
C GLN A 100 -11.69 -14.38 -2.27
N GLY A 101 -12.89 -13.80 -2.44
CA GLY A 101 -13.64 -13.23 -1.33
C GLY A 101 -13.11 -11.89 -0.83
N ARG A 102 -12.23 -11.25 -1.58
CA ARG A 102 -11.62 -9.97 -1.22
C ARG A 102 -11.74 -8.98 -2.38
N THR A 103 -11.93 -7.71 -2.04
CA THR A 103 -11.81 -6.61 -2.99
C THR A 103 -10.42 -6.03 -2.84
N ILE A 104 -9.62 -6.06 -3.89
CA ILE A 104 -8.22 -5.63 -3.86
C ILE A 104 -8.02 -4.50 -4.84
N VAL A 105 -7.51 -3.36 -4.33
CA VAL A 105 -7.20 -2.19 -5.15
C VAL A 105 -5.70 -1.90 -4.98
N LEU A 106 -4.97 -1.89 -6.10
CA LEU A 106 -3.57 -1.49 -6.09
C LEU A 106 -3.45 0.00 -6.38
N VAL A 107 -2.55 0.65 -5.68
CA VAL A 107 -2.33 2.09 -5.81
C VAL A 107 -0.85 2.39 -5.72
N GLY A 108 -0.43 3.37 -6.50
CA GLY A 108 0.93 3.89 -6.47
C GLY A 108 0.94 5.38 -6.70
N ALA A 109 2.12 5.95 -6.80
CA ALA A 109 2.30 7.36 -7.11
C ALA A 109 3.50 7.53 -8.03
N LEU A 110 3.41 8.53 -8.90
CA LEU A 110 4.54 8.90 -9.76
C LEU A 110 5.55 9.74 -8.99
N THR A 111 5.08 10.51 -8.02
CA THR A 111 5.91 11.36 -7.17
C THR A 111 5.78 10.89 -5.72
N PRO A 112 6.90 10.78 -4.98
CA PRO A 112 6.83 10.38 -3.57
C PRO A 112 5.86 11.25 -2.78
N ALA A 113 5.11 10.61 -1.87
CA ALA A 113 4.06 11.29 -1.10
C ALA A 113 4.59 12.45 -0.25
N ARG A 114 5.89 12.46 0.05
CA ARG A 114 6.54 13.51 0.85
C ARG A 114 6.70 14.81 0.11
N PHE A 115 6.56 14.81 -1.21
CA PHE A 115 6.65 16.04 -2.01
C PHE A 115 5.31 16.76 -2.03
N ALA A 116 5.35 18.10 -1.97
CA ALA A 116 4.15 18.93 -1.90
C ALA A 116 3.19 18.75 -3.10
N GLU A 117 3.73 18.42 -4.26
CA GLU A 117 2.97 18.27 -5.50
C GLU A 117 2.74 16.80 -5.86
N SER A 118 2.79 15.89 -4.86
CA SER A 118 2.59 14.47 -5.11
C SER A 118 1.14 14.16 -5.49
N ASP A 119 1.00 13.20 -6.39
CA ASP A 119 -0.27 12.57 -6.74
C ASP A 119 -0.75 11.55 -5.69
N ALA A 120 0.07 11.25 -4.69
CA ALA A 120 -0.17 10.15 -3.74
C ALA A 120 -1.47 10.30 -2.95
N SER A 121 -1.75 11.49 -2.40
CA SER A 121 -2.95 11.68 -1.57
C SER A 121 -4.22 11.47 -2.37
N PHE A 122 -4.27 11.98 -3.58
CA PHE A 122 -5.41 11.79 -4.47
C PHE A 122 -5.60 10.32 -4.83
N ASN A 123 -4.50 9.66 -5.20
CA ASN A 123 -4.54 8.25 -5.60
C ASN A 123 -4.96 7.36 -4.44
N LEU A 124 -4.42 7.61 -3.25
CA LEU A 124 -4.78 6.82 -2.07
C LEU A 124 -6.26 7.02 -1.70
N GLY A 125 -6.76 8.25 -1.77
CA GLY A 125 -8.17 8.54 -1.53
C GLY A 125 -9.08 7.82 -2.51
N MET A 126 -8.72 7.81 -3.80
CA MET A 126 -9.46 7.06 -4.81
C MET A 126 -9.44 5.55 -4.53
N ALA A 127 -8.30 5.01 -4.11
CA ALA A 127 -8.18 3.60 -3.79
C ALA A 127 -9.11 3.22 -2.61
N PHE A 128 -9.17 4.06 -1.60
CA PHE A 128 -10.07 3.85 -0.46
C PHE A 128 -11.53 3.87 -0.90
N ALA A 129 -11.89 4.79 -1.78
CA ALA A 129 -13.26 4.87 -2.30
C ALA A 129 -13.61 3.66 -3.16
N ALA A 130 -12.66 3.12 -3.93
CA ALA A 130 -12.86 1.97 -4.80
C ALA A 130 -12.93 0.64 -4.02
N ALA A 131 -12.24 0.57 -2.92
CA ALA A 131 -12.24 -0.64 -2.08
C ALA A 131 -13.54 -0.82 -1.23
#